data_ce2ea84d2a010a1efcd6a33050f12c5b
#
_entry.id   ce2ea84d2a010a1efcd6a33050f12c5b
#
_cell.length_a   1.000
_cell.length_b   1.000
_cell.length_c   1.000
_cell.angle_alpha   90.00
_cell.angle_beta   90.00
_cell.angle_gamma   90.00
#
_symmetry.space_group_name_H-M   'P 1'
#
loop_
_entity.id
_entity.type
_entity.pdbx_description
1 polymer ?
#
loop_
_entity_poly.entity_id
_entity_poly.type
_entity_poly.pdbx_seq_one_letter_code
_entity_poly.pdbx_strand_id
1 'polypeptide(L)'
;VTDTVPRQQPLYLLADSQLLFWKRRDRLILDAALDGLCCGTTVTAAYIGASNGDRPEYYGIFEAAMDAVGITDRRMIASSFGPQDRAFLENAALIVLAGGDVRLGWNTIEKTGLKEVILDRHTKGAVLVGISAGAVQLGRYAIVEAPESAVPERLDVLDLVPMAVDVHDERAGWGRLSRTIEDLNGTAAGLGIPSGGGVIAHADSTIEPLRRPARKFVFDGARIVHSTLPAD
;
A
#
# COMPACT_ATOMS: atom_id res chain seq x y z
N VAL A 1 27.37 -10.82 19.05
CA VAL A 1 26.18 -10.12 18.57
C VAL A 1 26.02 -10.55 17.13
N THR A 2 25.12 -11.50 16.84
CA THR A 2 24.78 -11.88 15.48
C THR A 2 23.91 -10.75 14.92
N ASP A 3 24.45 -9.96 13.99
CA ASP A 3 23.68 -9.05 13.16
C ASP A 3 22.70 -9.90 12.33
N THR A 4 21.50 -10.17 12.88
CA THR A 4 20.41 -10.70 12.09
C THR A 4 19.90 -9.58 11.21
N VAL A 5 20.16 -9.69 9.91
CA VAL A 5 19.53 -8.80 8.90
C VAL A 5 18.03 -8.77 9.17
N PRO A 6 17.40 -7.60 9.35
CA PRO A 6 15.97 -7.52 9.61
C PRO A 6 15.22 -8.24 8.49
N ARG A 7 14.33 -9.15 8.86
CA ARG A 7 13.49 -9.84 7.87
C ARG A 7 12.53 -8.83 7.27
N GLN A 8 12.55 -8.69 5.95
CA GLN A 8 11.62 -7.82 5.24
C GLN A 8 10.19 -8.25 5.53
N GLN A 9 9.37 -7.32 6.03
CA GLN A 9 7.98 -7.57 6.35
C GLN A 9 7.12 -7.63 5.09
N PRO A 10 6.03 -8.41 5.09
CA PRO A 10 5.04 -8.36 4.03
C PRO A 10 4.42 -6.98 3.90
N LEU A 11 3.95 -6.64 2.70
CA LEU A 11 3.21 -5.43 2.40
C LEU A 11 1.72 -5.73 2.38
N TYR A 12 0.92 -4.86 2.98
CA TYR A 12 -0.54 -4.97 3.02
C TYR A 12 -1.15 -3.92 2.09
N LEU A 13 -1.76 -4.37 1.01
CA LEU A 13 -2.44 -3.52 0.03
C LEU A 13 -3.95 -3.71 0.19
N LEU A 14 -4.63 -2.73 0.74
CA LEU A 14 -6.05 -2.78 1.08
C LEU A 14 -6.83 -1.85 0.14
N ALA A 15 -7.90 -2.35 -0.48
CA ALA A 15 -8.75 -1.48 -1.28
C ALA A 15 -9.47 -0.43 -0.40
N ASP A 16 -9.89 -0.81 0.80
CA ASP A 16 -10.70 0.03 1.68
C ASP A 16 -10.19 0.05 3.11
N SER A 17 -10.33 1.19 3.79
CA SER A 17 -9.95 1.35 5.21
C SER A 17 -10.72 0.44 6.17
N GLN A 18 -11.91 -0.04 5.79
CA GLN A 18 -12.68 -1.01 6.58
C GLN A 18 -11.93 -2.32 6.81
N LEU A 19 -10.99 -2.66 5.93
CA LEU A 19 -10.15 -3.85 6.10
C LEU A 19 -9.19 -3.76 7.29
N LEU A 20 -8.89 -2.58 7.79
CA LEU A 20 -8.14 -2.40 9.04
C LEU A 20 -8.85 -3.06 10.25
N PHE A 21 -10.19 -3.19 10.18
CA PHE A 21 -11.03 -3.81 11.20
C PHE A 21 -11.48 -5.22 10.83
N TRP A 22 -11.04 -5.72 9.66
CA TRP A 22 -11.43 -7.05 9.23
C TRP A 22 -10.68 -8.13 10.02
N LYS A 23 -11.43 -9.17 10.37
CA LYS A 23 -10.89 -10.33 11.07
C LYS A 23 -10.79 -11.52 10.12
N ARG A 24 -9.63 -12.15 10.13
CA ARG A 24 -9.40 -13.47 9.54
C ARG A 24 -9.20 -14.46 10.68
N ARG A 25 -10.02 -15.52 10.75
CA ARG A 25 -9.96 -16.52 11.84
C ARG A 25 -9.95 -15.87 13.22
N ASP A 26 -10.89 -14.93 13.44
CA ASP A 26 -11.11 -14.16 14.67
C ASP A 26 -9.97 -13.20 15.10
N ARG A 27 -8.91 -13.04 14.30
CA ARG A 27 -7.86 -12.06 14.53
C ARG A 27 -7.94 -10.90 13.53
N LEU A 28 -7.71 -9.69 13.99
CA LEU A 28 -7.57 -8.53 13.12
C LEU A 28 -6.38 -8.73 12.15
N ILE A 29 -6.52 -8.27 10.92
CA ILE A 29 -5.42 -8.33 9.95
C ILE A 29 -4.19 -7.55 10.43
N LEU A 30 -4.41 -6.46 11.17
CA LEU A 30 -3.33 -5.69 11.79
C LEU A 30 -2.59 -6.48 12.86
N ASP A 31 -3.28 -7.28 13.71
CA ASP A 31 -2.59 -8.14 14.68
C ASP A 31 -1.64 -9.11 13.99
N ALA A 32 -2.10 -9.71 12.87
CA ALA A 32 -1.26 -10.60 12.08
C ALA A 32 -0.06 -9.86 11.42
N ALA A 33 -0.27 -8.61 10.99
CA ALA A 33 0.78 -7.77 10.43
C ALA A 33 1.86 -7.44 11.48
N LEU A 34 1.47 -7.27 12.73
CA LEU A 34 2.36 -6.91 13.83
C LEU A 34 3.15 -8.10 14.42
N ASP A 35 2.73 -9.35 14.15
CA ASP A 35 3.44 -10.56 14.63
C ASP A 35 4.91 -10.62 14.19
N GLY A 36 5.25 -10.01 13.07
CA GLY A 36 6.62 -9.95 12.55
C GLY A 36 7.52 -8.93 13.24
N LEU A 37 6.96 -8.05 14.07
CA LEU A 37 7.71 -7.05 14.81
C LEU A 37 8.32 -7.66 16.08
N CYS A 38 9.51 -7.21 16.47
CA CYS A 38 10.22 -7.77 17.64
C CYS A 38 9.39 -7.63 18.92
N CYS A 39 9.23 -8.72 19.65
CA CYS A 39 8.56 -8.73 20.96
C CYS A 39 9.31 -7.79 21.94
N GLY A 40 8.55 -6.93 22.64
CA GLY A 40 9.06 -6.10 23.73
C GLY A 40 9.43 -4.65 23.35
N THR A 41 9.29 -4.25 22.10
CA THR A 41 9.40 -2.83 21.69
C THR A 41 8.01 -2.20 21.63
N THR A 42 7.88 -0.97 22.10
CA THR A 42 6.68 -0.17 21.89
C THR A 42 6.51 0.05 20.39
N VAL A 43 5.41 -0.40 19.82
CA VAL A 43 5.12 -0.19 18.40
C VAL A 43 4.66 1.24 18.20
N THR A 44 5.38 1.98 17.37
CA THR A 44 5.00 3.33 16.92
C THR A 44 4.37 3.25 15.53
N ALA A 45 3.25 3.95 15.32
CA ALA A 45 2.50 3.92 14.08
C ALA A 45 2.39 5.30 13.43
N ALA A 46 2.83 5.41 12.19
CA ALA A 46 2.74 6.62 11.39
C ALA A 46 1.61 6.52 10.35
N TYR A 47 0.85 7.59 10.20
CA TYR A 47 -0.14 7.73 9.14
C TYR A 47 0.27 8.83 8.18
N ILE A 48 0.42 8.49 6.90
CA ILE A 48 0.76 9.46 5.84
C ILE A 48 -0.51 9.82 5.11
N GLY A 49 -1.07 11.00 5.42
CA GLY A 49 -2.35 11.49 4.91
C GLY A 49 -2.27 12.19 3.55
N ALA A 50 -1.11 12.24 2.92
CA ALA A 50 -0.83 13.02 1.71
C ALA A 50 -1.86 12.83 0.59
N SER A 51 -2.35 11.60 0.37
CA SER A 51 -3.34 11.31 -0.67
C SER A 51 -4.72 11.90 -0.43
N ASN A 52 -5.05 12.28 0.81
CA ASN A 52 -6.33 12.92 1.16
C ASN A 52 -6.18 14.35 1.71
N GLY A 53 -4.97 14.92 1.64
CA GLY A 53 -4.69 16.27 2.11
C GLY A 53 -4.71 16.38 3.63
N ASP A 54 -4.25 15.37 4.34
CA ASP A 54 -4.10 15.30 5.80
C ASP A 54 -5.44 15.51 6.55
N ARG A 55 -6.54 15.06 5.97
CA ARG A 55 -7.88 15.27 6.53
C ARG A 55 -8.07 14.49 7.83
N PRO A 56 -8.50 15.17 8.93
CA PRO A 56 -8.61 14.57 10.26
C PRO A 56 -9.65 13.44 10.32
N GLU A 57 -10.69 13.44 9.47
CA GLU A 57 -11.72 12.40 9.43
C GLU A 57 -11.13 11.04 9.07
N TYR A 58 -10.17 11.01 8.15
CA TYR A 58 -9.49 9.76 7.77
C TYR A 58 -8.44 9.35 8.79
N TYR A 59 -7.79 10.34 9.42
CA TYR A 59 -6.88 10.06 10.53
C TYR A 59 -7.62 9.42 11.71
N GLY A 60 -8.84 9.88 12.02
CA GLY A 60 -9.68 9.27 13.06
C GLY A 60 -9.99 7.78 12.81
N ILE A 61 -10.13 7.36 11.53
CA ILE A 61 -10.29 5.94 11.19
C ILE A 61 -9.00 5.15 11.53
N PHE A 62 -7.84 5.72 11.19
CA PHE A 62 -6.56 5.13 11.55
C PHE A 62 -6.40 5.04 13.08
N GLU A 63 -6.72 6.11 13.83
CA GLU A 63 -6.64 6.09 15.30
C GLU A 63 -7.49 4.97 15.89
N ALA A 64 -8.74 4.84 15.43
CA ALA A 64 -9.62 3.75 15.87
C ALA A 64 -9.06 2.36 15.55
N ALA A 65 -8.39 2.20 14.42
CA ALA A 65 -7.74 0.94 14.07
C ALA A 65 -6.52 0.65 14.96
N MET A 66 -5.75 1.68 15.32
CA MET A 66 -4.62 1.56 16.25
C MET A 66 -5.10 1.21 17.66
N ASP A 67 -6.18 1.84 18.13
CA ASP A 67 -6.81 1.51 19.41
C ASP A 67 -7.26 0.04 19.48
N ALA A 68 -7.80 -0.49 18.37
CA ALA A 68 -8.24 -1.88 18.30
C ALA A 68 -7.11 -2.90 18.45
N VAL A 69 -5.86 -2.52 18.17
CA VAL A 69 -4.65 -3.37 18.33
C VAL A 69 -3.72 -2.87 19.44
N GLY A 70 -4.17 -1.92 20.28
CA GLY A 70 -3.46 -1.46 21.47
C GLY A 70 -2.25 -0.56 21.19
N ILE A 71 -2.15 0.07 20.00
CA ILE A 71 -1.08 1.00 19.67
C ILE A 71 -1.49 2.42 20.07
N THR A 72 -0.82 3.00 21.06
CA THR A 72 -1.08 4.34 21.58
C THR A 72 -0.10 5.39 21.06
N ASP A 73 1.14 4.99 20.75
CA ASP A 73 2.15 5.89 20.17
C ASP A 73 1.95 5.97 18.66
N ARG A 74 1.19 6.98 18.24
CA ARG A 74 0.78 7.18 16.85
C ARG A 74 0.77 8.63 16.45
N ARG A 75 1.04 8.90 15.16
CA ARG A 75 1.09 10.27 14.65
C ARG A 75 0.67 10.33 13.19
N MET A 76 -0.07 11.40 12.83
CA MET A 76 -0.22 11.83 11.45
C MET A 76 1.04 12.56 11.00
N ILE A 77 1.63 12.10 9.92
CA ILE A 77 2.76 12.76 9.25
C ILE A 77 2.19 13.79 8.28
N ALA A 78 2.42 15.05 8.57
CA ALA A 78 1.89 16.14 7.76
C ALA A 78 2.54 16.18 6.37
N SER A 79 1.78 16.58 5.36
CA SER A 79 2.25 16.73 3.98
C SER A 79 3.40 17.73 3.81
N SER A 80 3.60 18.65 4.78
CA SER A 80 4.77 19.53 4.82
C SER A 80 6.07 18.82 5.22
N PHE A 81 5.95 17.66 5.83
CA PHE A 81 7.04 16.79 6.28
C PHE A 81 8.17 17.52 7.01
N GLY A 82 7.83 18.19 8.10
CA GLY A 82 8.79 18.92 8.93
C GLY A 82 9.74 18.00 9.73
N PRO A 83 10.74 18.59 10.40
CA PRO A 83 11.77 17.82 11.14
C PRO A 83 11.19 16.88 12.20
N GLN A 84 10.10 17.26 12.88
CA GLN A 84 9.45 16.44 13.90
C GLN A 84 8.74 15.22 13.29
N ASP A 85 8.11 15.40 12.11
CA ASP A 85 7.46 14.31 11.40
C ASP A 85 8.49 13.33 10.84
N ARG A 86 9.60 13.85 10.33
CA ARG A 86 10.73 13.05 9.89
C ARG A 86 11.27 12.20 11.05
N ALA A 87 11.59 12.81 12.19
CA ALA A 87 12.12 12.09 13.34
C ALA A 87 11.17 11.02 13.87
N PHE A 88 9.85 11.26 13.83
CA PHE A 88 8.84 10.25 14.18
C PHE A 88 8.79 9.11 13.17
N LEU A 89 8.71 9.44 11.87
CA LEU A 89 8.61 8.46 10.80
C LEU A 89 9.87 7.56 10.73
N GLU A 90 11.06 8.12 10.95
CA GLU A 90 12.33 7.38 10.99
C GLU A 90 12.37 6.31 12.08
N ASN A 91 11.47 6.35 13.06
CA ASN A 91 11.35 5.36 14.13
C ASN A 91 10.06 4.54 14.06
N ALA A 92 9.15 4.83 13.12
CA ALA A 92 7.88 4.13 13.01
C ALA A 92 8.08 2.64 12.66
N ALA A 93 7.40 1.76 13.39
CA ALA A 93 7.38 0.32 13.15
C ALA A 93 6.22 -0.10 12.24
N LEU A 94 5.15 0.69 12.20
CA LEU A 94 4.01 0.55 11.29
C LEU A 94 3.81 1.87 10.55
N ILE A 95 3.68 1.80 9.23
CA ILE A 95 3.41 2.97 8.39
C ILE A 95 2.17 2.68 7.54
N VAL A 96 1.17 3.55 7.64
CA VAL A 96 -0.06 3.46 6.86
C VAL A 96 -0.09 4.60 5.84
N LEU A 97 -0.09 4.27 4.55
CA LEU A 97 -0.31 5.21 3.46
C LEU A 97 -1.82 5.32 3.20
N ALA A 98 -2.32 6.52 3.28
CA ALA A 98 -3.76 6.82 3.19
C ALA A 98 -4.36 6.60 1.81
N GLY A 99 -5.66 6.35 1.79
CA GLY A 99 -6.49 6.47 0.59
C GLY A 99 -6.74 7.92 0.18
N GLY A 100 -7.18 8.12 -1.05
CA GLY A 100 -7.49 9.43 -1.63
C GLY A 100 -7.06 9.53 -3.09
N ASP A 101 -6.49 10.65 -3.48
CA ASP A 101 -5.95 10.88 -4.81
C ASP A 101 -4.49 10.40 -4.91
N VAL A 102 -4.25 9.48 -5.84
CA VAL A 102 -2.92 8.88 -6.06
C VAL A 102 -1.89 9.92 -6.44
N ARG A 103 -2.24 10.83 -7.37
CA ARG A 103 -1.32 11.86 -7.88
C ARG A 103 -0.97 12.89 -6.81
N LEU A 104 -1.98 13.35 -6.04
CA LEU A 104 -1.76 14.28 -4.94
C LEU A 104 -0.79 13.69 -3.91
N GLY A 105 -1.06 12.48 -3.48
CA GLY A 105 -0.21 11.78 -2.50
C GLY A 105 1.19 11.53 -3.03
N TRP A 106 1.31 11.03 -4.28
CA TRP A 106 2.61 10.75 -4.88
C TRP A 106 3.47 12.01 -5.04
N ASN A 107 2.88 13.09 -5.56
CA ASN A 107 3.59 14.37 -5.68
C ASN A 107 4.14 14.87 -4.34
N THR A 108 3.39 14.66 -3.25
CA THR A 108 3.86 15.02 -1.91
C THR A 108 5.00 14.11 -1.47
N ILE A 109 4.84 12.79 -1.58
CA ILE A 109 5.85 11.79 -1.21
C ILE A 109 7.18 12.06 -1.92
N GLU A 110 7.13 12.35 -3.22
CA GLU A 110 8.32 12.57 -4.04
C GLU A 110 9.00 13.91 -3.73
N LYS A 111 8.22 15.00 -3.54
CA LYS A 111 8.78 16.35 -3.34
C LYS A 111 9.35 16.60 -1.95
N THR A 112 8.89 15.87 -0.93
CA THR A 112 9.23 16.17 0.47
C THR A 112 10.34 15.31 1.04
N GLY A 113 10.75 14.26 0.33
CA GLY A 113 11.73 13.26 0.83
C GLY A 113 11.08 12.19 1.74
N LEU A 114 9.74 12.07 1.71
CA LEU A 114 9.02 10.97 2.35
C LEU A 114 9.39 9.62 1.74
N LYS A 115 9.60 9.57 0.42
CA LYS A 115 9.96 8.36 -0.32
C LYS A 115 11.15 7.64 0.30
N GLU A 116 12.24 8.36 0.51
CA GLU A 116 13.49 7.82 1.04
C GLU A 116 13.30 7.23 2.44
N VAL A 117 12.52 7.93 3.29
CA VAL A 117 12.27 7.45 4.65
C VAL A 117 11.37 6.22 4.66
N ILE A 118 10.33 6.18 3.83
CA ILE A 118 9.45 5.00 3.70
C ILE A 118 10.24 3.77 3.25
N LEU A 119 11.09 3.91 2.22
CA LEU A 119 11.92 2.83 1.70
C LEU A 119 12.95 2.35 2.73
N ASP A 120 13.63 3.27 3.42
CA ASP A 120 14.57 2.96 4.51
C ASP A 120 13.86 2.21 5.64
N ARG A 121 12.68 2.68 6.07
CA ARG A 121 11.92 2.01 7.13
C ARG A 121 11.49 0.60 6.76
N HIS A 122 11.01 0.40 5.52
CA HIS A 122 10.66 -0.93 5.04
C HIS A 122 11.88 -1.88 5.04
N THR A 123 13.02 -1.40 4.55
CA THR A 123 14.27 -2.16 4.57
C THR A 123 14.70 -2.53 6.00
N LYS A 124 14.42 -1.67 6.98
CA LYS A 124 14.68 -1.88 8.41
C LYS A 124 13.59 -2.71 9.11
N GLY A 125 12.62 -3.26 8.38
CA GLY A 125 11.62 -4.18 8.89
C GLY A 125 10.33 -3.52 9.40
N ALA A 126 10.06 -2.26 9.04
CA ALA A 126 8.75 -1.67 9.30
C ALA A 126 7.66 -2.33 8.45
N VAL A 127 6.48 -2.50 9.03
CA VAL A 127 5.28 -2.96 8.32
C VAL A 127 4.68 -1.80 7.54
N LEU A 128 4.41 -2.01 6.25
CA LEU A 128 3.71 -1.03 5.41
C LEU A 128 2.31 -1.51 5.07
N VAL A 129 1.34 -0.62 5.26
CA VAL A 129 -0.06 -0.81 4.87
C VAL A 129 -0.45 0.32 3.92
N GLY A 130 -0.85 0.00 2.70
CA GLY A 130 -1.40 0.97 1.75
C GLY A 130 -2.93 0.80 1.66
N ILE A 131 -3.66 1.89 1.70
CA ILE A 131 -5.12 1.91 1.56
C ILE A 131 -5.50 2.63 0.27
N SER A 132 -6.24 2.00 -0.64
CA SER A 132 -6.69 2.58 -1.91
C SER A 132 -5.52 3.25 -2.66
N ALA A 133 -5.45 4.58 -2.72
CA ALA A 133 -4.33 5.30 -3.31
C ALA A 133 -2.96 4.87 -2.72
N GLY A 134 -2.88 4.66 -1.40
CA GLY A 134 -1.68 4.15 -0.74
C GLY A 134 -1.31 2.74 -1.20
N ALA A 135 -2.28 1.87 -1.47
CA ALA A 135 -2.04 0.53 -2.02
C ALA A 135 -1.44 0.62 -3.44
N VAL A 136 -1.96 1.52 -4.27
CA VAL A 136 -1.42 1.79 -5.61
C VAL A 136 0.00 2.32 -5.53
N GLN A 137 0.30 3.21 -4.58
CA GLN A 137 1.63 3.81 -4.39
C GLN A 137 2.69 2.79 -3.93
N LEU A 138 2.30 1.66 -3.33
CA LEU A 138 3.23 0.57 -2.99
C LEU A 138 3.65 -0.26 -4.22
N GLY A 139 2.92 -0.16 -5.32
CA GLY A 139 3.25 -0.83 -6.59
C GLY A 139 4.48 -0.27 -7.29
N ARG A 140 4.79 -0.83 -8.47
CA ARG A 140 5.79 -0.27 -9.39
C ARG A 140 5.22 0.90 -10.18
N TYR A 141 4.00 0.74 -10.67
CA TYR A 141 3.31 1.73 -11.49
C TYR A 141 1.93 2.01 -10.94
N ALA A 142 1.58 3.30 -10.90
CA ALA A 142 0.24 3.79 -10.71
C ALA A 142 -0.35 4.26 -12.04
N ILE A 143 -1.64 4.04 -12.22
CA ILE A 143 -2.40 4.51 -13.38
C ILE A 143 -3.33 5.61 -12.89
N VAL A 144 -3.15 6.81 -13.41
CA VAL A 144 -3.91 7.99 -12.98
C VAL A 144 -4.55 8.68 -14.18
N GLU A 145 -5.71 9.26 -13.98
CA GLU A 145 -6.34 10.07 -15.00
C GLU A 145 -5.51 11.33 -15.27
N ALA A 146 -5.30 11.65 -16.55
CA ALA A 146 -4.66 12.88 -16.95
C ALA A 146 -5.73 13.95 -17.18
N PRO A 147 -5.71 15.09 -16.45
CA PRO A 147 -6.77 16.11 -16.52
C PRO A 147 -7.03 16.67 -17.92
N GLU A 148 -6.03 16.65 -18.79
CA GLU A 148 -6.07 17.23 -20.13
C GLU A 148 -5.98 16.19 -21.24
N SER A 149 -6.01 14.88 -20.93
CA SER A 149 -5.86 13.79 -21.88
C SER A 149 -6.87 12.68 -21.64
N ALA A 150 -7.43 12.14 -22.73
CA ALA A 150 -8.26 10.93 -22.64
C ALA A 150 -7.45 9.65 -22.37
N VAL A 151 -6.11 9.75 -22.40
CA VAL A 151 -5.20 8.62 -22.14
C VAL A 151 -4.71 8.71 -20.71
N PRO A 152 -4.90 7.66 -19.89
CA PRO A 152 -4.34 7.62 -18.54
C PRO A 152 -2.82 7.80 -18.54
N GLU A 153 -2.31 8.46 -17.52
CA GLU A 153 -0.88 8.62 -17.29
C GLU A 153 -0.38 7.53 -16.35
N ARG A 154 0.83 7.04 -16.62
CA ARG A 154 1.55 6.13 -15.75
C ARG A 154 2.54 6.91 -14.89
N LEU A 155 2.53 6.66 -13.60
CA LEU A 155 3.52 7.18 -12.65
C LEU A 155 4.37 6.03 -12.12
N ASP A 156 5.68 6.21 -12.07
CA ASP A 156 6.58 5.33 -11.34
C ASP A 156 6.43 5.66 -9.85
N VAL A 157 6.12 4.66 -9.02
CA VAL A 157 5.84 4.89 -7.60
C VAL A 157 6.89 4.20 -6.71
N LEU A 158 6.55 3.62 -5.55
CA LEU A 158 7.54 3.10 -4.60
C LEU A 158 8.27 1.83 -5.08
N ASP A 159 7.73 1.11 -6.04
CA ASP A 159 8.28 -0.17 -6.59
C ASP A 159 8.60 -1.23 -5.52
N LEU A 160 7.79 -1.28 -4.48
CA LEU A 160 7.90 -2.30 -3.44
C LEU A 160 7.17 -3.60 -3.83
N VAL A 161 6.11 -3.49 -4.63
CA VAL A 161 5.46 -4.61 -5.33
C VAL A 161 5.78 -4.46 -6.81
N PRO A 162 6.47 -5.42 -7.46
CA PRO A 162 6.96 -5.29 -8.85
C PRO A 162 5.83 -5.44 -9.90
N MET A 163 4.69 -4.80 -9.65
CA MET A 163 3.48 -4.84 -10.46
C MET A 163 2.88 -3.44 -10.59
N ALA A 164 2.16 -3.20 -11.69
CA ALA A 164 1.20 -2.10 -11.72
C ALA A 164 0.00 -2.47 -10.84
N VAL A 165 -0.30 -1.65 -9.84
CA VAL A 165 -1.42 -1.89 -8.92
C VAL A 165 -2.59 -0.98 -9.25
N ASP A 166 -3.78 -1.53 -9.30
CA ASP A 166 -5.03 -0.81 -9.46
C ASP A 166 -6.07 -1.31 -8.47
N VAL A 167 -6.96 -0.43 -8.03
CA VAL A 167 -8.01 -0.70 -7.06
C VAL A 167 -9.36 -0.21 -7.57
N HIS A 168 -10.46 -0.84 -7.13
CA HIS A 168 -11.85 -0.41 -7.37
C HIS A 168 -12.32 -0.39 -8.84
N ASP A 169 -11.57 -0.98 -9.79
CA ASP A 169 -11.90 -0.95 -11.22
C ASP A 169 -12.60 -2.22 -11.71
N GLU A 170 -13.05 -3.09 -10.79
CA GLU A 170 -13.70 -4.36 -11.13
C GLU A 170 -14.97 -4.18 -11.95
N ARG A 171 -15.73 -3.09 -11.75
CA ARG A 171 -16.95 -2.79 -12.50
C ARG A 171 -16.67 -2.37 -13.94
N ALA A 172 -15.54 -1.72 -14.19
CA ALA A 172 -15.05 -1.37 -15.52
C ALA A 172 -14.22 -2.50 -16.17
N GLY A 173 -14.16 -3.67 -15.53
CA GLY A 173 -13.44 -4.84 -16.05
C GLY A 173 -11.93 -4.68 -16.11
N TRP A 174 -11.36 -3.75 -15.33
CA TRP A 174 -9.92 -3.46 -15.27
C TRP A 174 -9.34 -2.97 -16.62
N GLY A 175 -10.15 -2.23 -17.37
CA GLY A 175 -9.79 -1.83 -18.73
C GLY A 175 -8.55 -0.95 -18.79
N ARG A 176 -8.38 -0.01 -17.85
CA ARG A 176 -7.19 0.85 -17.77
C ARG A 176 -5.94 0.06 -17.37
N LEU A 177 -6.05 -0.87 -16.40
CA LEU A 177 -4.94 -1.74 -16.00
C LEU A 177 -4.50 -2.62 -17.16
N SER A 178 -5.45 -3.29 -17.84
CA SER A 178 -5.17 -4.16 -18.99
C SER A 178 -4.41 -3.42 -20.09
N ARG A 179 -4.88 -2.22 -20.48
CA ARG A 179 -4.22 -1.40 -21.49
C ARG A 179 -2.80 -1.01 -21.08
N THR A 180 -2.62 -0.62 -19.82
CA THR A 180 -1.28 -0.27 -19.31
C THR A 180 -0.32 -1.46 -19.37
N ILE A 181 -0.78 -2.67 -19.01
CA ILE A 181 0.07 -3.88 -19.09
C ILE A 181 0.41 -4.23 -20.55
N GLU A 182 -0.50 -4.01 -21.48
CA GLU A 182 -0.25 -4.16 -22.91
C GLU A 182 0.82 -3.18 -23.39
N ASP A 183 0.70 -1.89 -23.03
CA ASP A 183 1.67 -0.83 -23.37
C ASP A 183 3.06 -1.11 -22.76
N LEU A 184 3.10 -1.75 -21.59
CA LEU A 184 4.35 -2.19 -20.94
C LEU A 184 5.01 -3.39 -21.63
N ASN A 185 4.32 -4.03 -22.59
CA ASN A 185 4.85 -5.11 -23.43
C ASN A 185 5.60 -6.20 -22.63
N GLY A 186 5.00 -6.64 -21.53
CA GLY A 186 5.54 -7.72 -20.69
C GLY A 186 6.64 -7.32 -19.69
N THR A 187 6.98 -6.03 -19.58
CA THR A 187 7.99 -5.58 -18.60
C THR A 187 7.48 -5.52 -17.17
N ALA A 188 6.16 -5.57 -16.97
CA ALA A 188 5.52 -5.71 -15.67
C ALA A 188 4.18 -6.45 -15.79
N ALA A 189 3.75 -7.05 -14.68
CA ALA A 189 2.41 -7.58 -14.50
C ALA A 189 1.49 -6.54 -13.86
N GLY A 190 0.18 -6.78 -13.92
CA GLY A 190 -0.85 -5.99 -13.25
C GLY A 190 -1.49 -6.76 -12.10
N LEU A 191 -1.88 -6.02 -11.07
CA LEU A 191 -2.63 -6.51 -9.91
C LEU A 191 -3.87 -5.64 -9.68
N GLY A 192 -5.04 -6.21 -9.89
CA GLY A 192 -6.33 -5.58 -9.63
C GLY A 192 -6.91 -6.03 -8.30
N ILE A 193 -7.17 -5.11 -7.37
CA ILE A 193 -7.72 -5.38 -6.04
C ILE A 193 -9.14 -4.81 -5.99
N PRO A 194 -10.18 -5.66 -5.91
CA PRO A 194 -11.56 -5.21 -5.93
C PRO A 194 -11.97 -4.50 -4.64
N SER A 195 -13.01 -3.69 -4.71
CA SER A 195 -13.63 -3.05 -3.54
C SER A 195 -13.95 -4.08 -2.45
N GLY A 196 -13.61 -3.77 -1.21
CA GLY A 196 -13.76 -4.66 -0.05
C GLY A 196 -12.76 -5.82 -0.01
N GLY A 197 -11.77 -5.83 -0.90
CA GLY A 197 -10.67 -6.80 -0.94
C GLY A 197 -9.33 -6.18 -0.59
N GLY A 198 -8.35 -7.03 -0.37
CA GLY A 198 -6.96 -6.64 -0.16
C GLY A 198 -6.02 -7.74 -0.61
N VAL A 199 -4.75 -7.51 -0.51
CA VAL A 199 -3.71 -8.54 -0.68
C VAL A 199 -2.57 -8.34 0.32
N ILE A 200 -1.93 -9.43 0.67
CA ILE A 200 -0.60 -9.43 1.30
C ILE A 200 0.41 -9.77 0.20
N ALA A 201 1.37 -8.89 -0.02
CA ALA A 201 2.50 -9.15 -0.91
C ALA A 201 3.70 -9.56 -0.05
N HIS A 202 4.12 -10.81 -0.19
CA HIS A 202 5.22 -11.40 0.56
C HIS A 202 6.58 -11.10 -0.10
N ALA A 203 7.65 -11.17 0.69
CA ALA A 203 9.01 -10.91 0.22
C ALA A 203 9.48 -11.88 -0.89
N ASP A 204 8.88 -13.05 -0.98
CA ASP A 204 9.12 -14.04 -2.05
C ASP A 204 8.30 -13.77 -3.32
N SER A 205 7.65 -12.61 -3.40
CA SER A 205 6.74 -12.21 -4.49
C SER A 205 5.42 -12.99 -4.56
N THR A 206 5.09 -13.79 -3.55
CA THR A 206 3.76 -14.40 -3.42
C THR A 206 2.73 -13.34 -3.10
N ILE A 207 1.59 -13.39 -3.81
CA ILE A 207 0.44 -12.51 -3.56
C ILE A 207 -0.66 -13.35 -2.93
N GLU A 208 -1.07 -12.98 -1.73
CA GLU A 208 -2.12 -13.64 -0.95
C GLU A 208 -3.34 -12.71 -0.85
N PRO A 209 -4.44 -13.01 -1.58
CA PRO A 209 -5.65 -12.18 -1.51
C PRO A 209 -6.37 -12.30 -0.18
N LEU A 210 -6.96 -11.19 0.26
CA LEU A 210 -7.72 -11.06 1.49
C LEU A 210 -9.18 -10.78 1.18
N ARG A 211 -10.09 -11.55 1.79
CA ARG A 211 -11.55 -11.38 1.77
C ARG A 211 -12.20 -11.51 0.39
N ARG A 212 -11.57 -11.01 -0.67
CA ARG A 212 -12.08 -11.09 -2.05
C ARG A 212 -10.97 -11.51 -3.01
N PRO A 213 -11.30 -12.28 -4.05
CA PRO A 213 -10.32 -12.67 -5.05
C PRO A 213 -9.73 -11.45 -5.75
N ALA A 214 -8.41 -11.41 -5.89
CA ALA A 214 -7.71 -10.43 -6.71
C ALA A 214 -7.55 -10.89 -8.16
N ARG A 215 -7.17 -10.00 -9.06
CA ARG A 215 -6.92 -10.28 -10.47
C ARG A 215 -5.46 -10.00 -10.82
N LYS A 216 -4.82 -10.97 -11.47
CA LYS A 216 -3.48 -10.80 -12.03
C LYS A 216 -3.55 -10.71 -13.55
N PHE A 217 -2.84 -9.74 -14.12
CA PHE A 217 -2.77 -9.48 -15.56
C PHE A 217 -1.34 -9.63 -16.03
N VAL A 218 -1.14 -10.34 -17.14
CA VAL A 218 0.17 -10.58 -17.74
C VAL A 218 0.04 -10.45 -19.25
N PHE A 219 0.98 -9.79 -19.90
CA PHE A 219 1.10 -9.81 -21.35
C PHE A 219 1.93 -11.04 -21.75
N ASP A 220 1.36 -11.90 -22.59
CA ASP A 220 2.02 -13.17 -23.03
C ASP A 220 2.84 -13.00 -24.33
N GLY A 221 3.01 -11.78 -24.79
CA GLY A 221 3.67 -11.43 -26.04
C GLY A 221 2.71 -11.23 -27.21
N ALA A 222 1.43 -11.55 -27.06
CA ALA A 222 0.40 -11.39 -28.08
C ALA A 222 -0.88 -10.70 -27.53
N ARG A 223 -1.24 -10.99 -26.29
CA ARG A 223 -2.46 -10.50 -25.65
C ARG A 223 -2.31 -10.43 -24.14
N ILE A 224 -3.27 -9.75 -23.50
CA ILE A 224 -3.39 -9.78 -22.04
C ILE A 224 -4.09 -11.07 -21.61
N VAL A 225 -3.41 -11.81 -20.75
CA VAL A 225 -3.95 -12.97 -20.03
C VAL A 225 -4.21 -12.55 -18.59
N HIS A 226 -5.40 -12.86 -18.08
CA HIS A 226 -5.72 -12.58 -16.69
C HIS A 226 -6.09 -13.87 -15.95
N SER A 227 -5.72 -13.92 -14.68
CA SER A 227 -6.07 -15.00 -13.77
C SER A 227 -6.70 -14.46 -12.50
N THR A 228 -7.56 -15.26 -11.89
CA THR A 228 -8.11 -14.98 -10.57
C THR A 228 -7.19 -15.57 -9.51
N LEU A 229 -6.75 -14.76 -8.58
CA LEU A 229 -6.09 -15.21 -7.37
C LEU A 229 -7.18 -15.39 -6.31
N PRO A 230 -7.46 -16.62 -5.86
CA PRO A 230 -8.53 -16.88 -4.89
C PRO A 230 -8.18 -16.28 -3.53
N ALA A 231 -9.19 -15.78 -2.81
CA ALA A 231 -9.07 -15.46 -1.38
C ALA A 231 -9.53 -16.68 -0.57
N ASP A 232 -8.90 -16.86 0.61
CA ASP A 232 -9.32 -17.86 1.60
C ASP A 232 -10.63 -17.45 2.31
#